data_90f301afed3984c77ccdfa44da630615
#
_entry.id   90f301afed3984c77ccdfa44da630615
#
_cell.length_a   1.000
_cell.length_b   1.000
_cell.length_c   1.000
_cell.angle_alpha   90.00
_cell.angle_beta   90.00
_cell.angle_gamma   90.00
#
_symmetry.space_group_name_H-M   'P 1'
#
loop_
_entity.id
_entity.type
_entity.pdbx_description
1 polymer ?
#
loop_
_entity_poly.entity_id
_entity_poly.type
_entity_poly.pdbx_seq_one_letter_code
_entity_poly.pdbx_strand_id
1 'polypeptide(L)'
;VPVQIQQLERELGVRLFDRIGKNVSITQYGKNFISYARDIVSAVARAQVFASEETELTGMVQVGTLNSLMTASFSDIVPAFRQRFPHVMMRLHADMVASLKDKLLKNELDLIYTLDSQVLDPQFVKVFEAEEEVVVVTNRDNPLAARESVRLAELVDHPFILMNRTNAYRDLFDTELARQGLEIRPFLELEDDVLALRLLYENPAYMTVLPLYTVKKSIHEKSLAAVRVEDCKMSQFRQVIYHKNKVLTPQIQGMLDTIVEVAKRPF
;
A
#
# COMPACT_ATOMS: atom_id res chain seq x y z
N VAL A 1 7.58 36.32 12.88
CA VAL A 1 7.66 35.02 13.60
C VAL A 1 7.21 35.26 15.03
N PRO A 2 6.32 34.40 15.56
CA PRO A 2 5.83 34.51 16.93
C PRO A 2 6.97 34.52 17.96
N VAL A 3 6.76 35.20 19.10
CA VAL A 3 7.74 35.33 20.18
C VAL A 3 8.19 33.95 20.69
N GLN A 4 7.27 33.00 20.72
CA GLN A 4 7.54 31.61 21.15
C GLN A 4 8.60 30.90 20.28
N ILE A 5 8.56 31.12 18.96
CA ILE A 5 9.56 30.54 18.06
C ILE A 5 10.93 31.17 18.28
N GLN A 6 10.99 32.47 18.56
CA GLN A 6 12.26 33.14 18.87
C GLN A 6 12.85 32.68 20.22
N GLN A 7 11.99 32.37 21.19
CA GLN A 7 12.43 31.81 22.46
C GLN A 7 12.97 30.40 22.26
N LEU A 8 12.26 29.56 21.49
CA LEU A 8 12.69 28.19 21.14
C LEU A 8 14.04 28.19 20.41
N GLU A 9 14.24 29.10 19.43
CA GLU A 9 15.51 29.27 18.73
C GLU A 9 16.66 29.63 19.68
N ARG A 10 16.37 30.45 20.70
CA ARG A 10 17.35 30.82 21.73
C ARG A 10 17.70 29.65 22.66
N GLU A 11 16.72 28.87 23.07
CA GLU A 11 16.91 27.68 23.93
C GLU A 11 17.68 26.58 23.18
N LEU A 12 17.41 26.37 21.87
CA LEU A 12 18.10 25.39 21.05
C LEU A 12 19.49 25.86 20.57
N GLY A 13 19.79 27.17 20.67
CA GLY A 13 21.05 27.75 20.19
C GLY A 13 21.19 27.78 18.67
N VAL A 14 20.12 27.50 17.91
CA VAL A 14 20.10 27.46 16.45
C VAL A 14 18.88 28.20 15.90
N ARG A 15 19.00 28.71 14.65
CA ARG A 15 17.86 29.29 13.94
C ARG A 15 17.09 28.22 13.20
N LEU A 16 15.80 28.18 13.43
CA LEU A 16 14.87 27.28 12.73
C LEU A 16 14.33 27.92 11.46
N PHE A 17 14.32 29.27 11.38
CA PHE A 17 13.83 30.02 10.23
C PHE A 17 14.83 31.09 9.80
N ASP A 18 15.08 31.18 8.50
CA ASP A 18 15.78 32.29 7.86
C ASP A 18 14.81 33.43 7.59
N ARG A 19 15.29 34.65 7.78
CA ARG A 19 14.53 35.88 7.57
C ARG A 19 15.30 36.77 6.59
N ILE A 20 14.86 36.74 5.33
CA ILE A 20 15.47 37.54 4.28
C ILE A 20 14.41 38.54 3.80
N GLY A 21 14.52 39.79 4.25
CA GLY A 21 13.53 40.84 3.97
C GLY A 21 12.17 40.51 4.58
N LYS A 22 11.12 40.41 3.74
CA LYS A 22 9.75 40.07 4.16
C LYS A 22 9.47 38.55 4.11
N ASN A 23 10.40 37.76 3.60
CA ASN A 23 10.23 36.33 3.42
C ASN A 23 10.81 35.56 4.62
N VAL A 24 10.07 34.50 5.02
CA VAL A 24 10.49 33.55 6.03
C VAL A 24 10.58 32.17 5.39
N SER A 25 11.74 31.55 5.47
CA SER A 25 11.97 30.18 5.01
C SER A 25 12.54 29.31 6.12
N ILE A 26 12.28 28.02 6.07
CA ILE A 26 12.77 27.08 7.05
C ILE A 26 14.23 26.73 6.80
N THR A 27 15.08 26.77 7.83
CA THR A 27 16.49 26.35 7.76
C THR A 27 16.62 24.82 7.71
N GLN A 28 17.84 24.31 7.43
CA GLN A 28 18.12 22.89 7.57
C GLN A 28 17.93 22.40 9.01
N TYR A 29 18.31 23.21 10.02
CA TYR A 29 18.03 22.93 11.44
C TYR A 29 16.52 22.86 11.71
N GLY A 30 15.75 23.78 11.12
CA GLY A 30 14.30 23.77 11.24
C GLY A 30 13.67 22.51 10.62
N LYS A 31 14.13 22.08 9.44
CA LYS A 31 13.67 20.82 8.81
C LYS A 31 13.94 19.61 9.70
N ASN A 32 15.13 19.53 10.27
CA ASN A 32 15.49 18.43 11.18
C ASN A 32 14.68 18.51 12.50
N PHE A 33 14.42 19.72 13.01
CA PHE A 33 13.67 19.92 14.24
C PHE A 33 12.18 19.59 14.10
N ILE A 34 11.57 19.71 12.91
CA ILE A 34 10.16 19.36 12.69
C ILE A 34 9.85 17.90 13.06
N SER A 35 10.78 16.97 12.84
CA SER A 35 10.58 15.57 13.24
C SER A 35 10.45 15.45 14.76
N TYR A 36 11.38 16.06 15.50
CA TYR A 36 11.35 16.07 16.97
C TYR A 36 10.13 16.81 17.52
N ALA A 37 9.76 17.95 16.91
CA ALA A 37 8.58 18.70 17.32
C ALA A 37 7.29 17.88 17.12
N ARG A 38 7.18 17.14 16.04
CA ARG A 38 6.03 16.22 15.80
C ARG A 38 5.96 15.12 16.85
N ASP A 39 7.10 14.53 17.22
CA ASP A 39 7.17 13.50 18.25
C ASP A 39 6.72 14.02 19.62
N ILE A 40 7.15 15.24 19.97
CA ILE A 40 6.75 15.91 21.23
C ILE A 40 5.25 16.19 21.22
N VAL A 41 4.72 16.80 20.17
CA VAL A 41 3.28 17.11 20.07
C VAL A 41 2.46 15.84 20.10
N SER A 42 2.91 14.78 19.43
CA SER A 42 2.29 13.47 19.48
C SER A 42 2.31 12.87 20.89
N ALA A 43 3.41 13.03 21.64
CA ALA A 43 3.52 12.59 23.03
C ALA A 43 2.57 13.35 23.96
N VAL A 44 2.41 14.66 23.76
CA VAL A 44 1.45 15.49 24.52
C VAL A 44 0.01 15.08 24.24
N ALA A 45 -0.33 14.87 22.96
CA ALA A 45 -1.67 14.40 22.58
C ALA A 45 -2.02 13.05 23.23
N ARG A 46 -1.02 12.15 23.39
CA ARG A 46 -1.18 10.88 24.11
C ARG A 46 -1.50 11.05 25.59
N ALA A 47 -0.75 11.95 26.25
CA ALA A 47 -0.95 12.25 27.68
C ALA A 47 -2.35 12.84 27.93
N GLN A 48 -2.88 13.61 26.97
CA GLN A 48 -4.24 14.17 27.05
C GLN A 48 -5.32 13.11 26.87
N VAL A 49 -5.12 12.14 25.97
CA VAL A 49 -6.06 11.02 25.75
C VAL A 49 -6.07 10.06 26.95
N PHE A 50 -4.91 9.84 27.59
CA PHE A 50 -4.82 9.01 28.80
C PHE A 50 -5.59 9.60 29.99
N ALA A 51 -5.83 10.91 29.98
CA ALA A 51 -6.56 11.61 31.06
C ALA A 51 -8.08 11.67 30.85
N SER A 52 -8.61 11.18 29.71
CA SER A 52 -10.04 11.25 29.38
C SER A 52 -10.64 9.84 29.29
N GLU A 53 -11.09 9.30 30.42
CA GLU A 53 -11.66 7.94 30.53
C GLU A 53 -13.05 7.73 29.91
N GLU A 54 -13.70 8.71 29.29
CA GLU A 54 -15.07 8.54 28.76
C GLU A 54 -15.42 9.42 27.54
N THR A 55 -14.51 9.65 26.62
CA THR A 55 -14.87 10.40 25.40
C THR A 55 -14.91 9.49 24.18
N GLU A 56 -15.99 9.57 23.40
CA GLU A 56 -16.08 8.95 22.07
C GLU A 56 -14.78 9.18 21.30
N LEU A 57 -14.13 8.09 20.90
CA LEU A 57 -12.86 8.15 20.17
C LEU A 57 -13.03 8.94 18.89
N THR A 58 -12.38 10.08 18.82
CA THR A 58 -12.37 11.01 17.67
C THR A 58 -10.95 11.08 17.08
N GLY A 59 -10.78 11.92 16.06
CA GLY A 59 -9.50 12.14 15.42
C GLY A 59 -9.39 11.49 14.04
N MET A 60 -8.17 11.23 13.60
CA MET A 60 -7.91 10.76 12.24
C MET A 60 -6.86 9.64 12.26
N VAL A 61 -7.07 8.64 11.38
CA VAL A 61 -6.08 7.60 11.06
C VAL A 61 -5.67 7.74 9.60
N GLN A 62 -4.37 7.85 9.33
CA GLN A 62 -3.79 7.96 8.00
C GLN A 62 -3.19 6.62 7.57
N VAL A 63 -3.77 6.00 6.56
CA VAL A 63 -3.39 4.68 6.07
C VAL A 63 -2.81 4.79 4.68
N GLY A 64 -1.58 4.29 4.50
CA GLY A 64 -0.98 4.11 3.19
C GLY A 64 -1.32 2.74 2.60
N THR A 65 -1.58 2.68 1.29
CA THR A 65 -1.87 1.42 0.61
C THR A 65 -1.56 1.52 -0.89
N LEU A 66 -1.67 0.41 -1.61
CA LEU A 66 -1.63 0.37 -3.08
C LEU A 66 -3.04 0.52 -3.66
N ASN A 67 -3.14 1.02 -4.91
CA ASN A 67 -4.43 1.11 -5.61
C ASN A 67 -5.16 -0.24 -5.66
N SER A 68 -4.45 -1.31 -5.98
CA SER A 68 -5.00 -2.67 -6.03
C SER A 68 -5.58 -3.14 -4.68
N LEU A 69 -4.85 -2.92 -3.58
CA LEU A 69 -5.33 -3.26 -2.24
C LEU A 69 -6.48 -2.35 -1.79
N MET A 70 -6.43 -1.06 -2.15
CA MET A 70 -7.50 -0.12 -1.86
C MET A 70 -8.82 -0.59 -2.48
N THR A 71 -8.79 -0.96 -3.74
CA THR A 71 -9.98 -1.45 -4.44
C THR A 71 -10.45 -2.80 -3.92
N ALA A 72 -9.53 -3.74 -3.67
CA ALA A 72 -9.89 -5.11 -3.31
C ALA A 72 -10.28 -5.30 -1.83
N SER A 73 -9.66 -4.56 -0.90
CA SER A 73 -9.78 -4.83 0.54
C SER A 73 -10.52 -3.75 1.33
N PHE A 74 -10.44 -2.48 0.91
CA PHE A 74 -11.02 -1.41 1.72
C PHE A 74 -12.54 -1.30 1.61
N SER A 75 -13.17 -1.95 0.62
CA SER A 75 -14.63 -2.14 0.61
C SER A 75 -15.16 -2.85 1.86
N ASP A 76 -14.36 -3.73 2.46
CA ASP A 76 -14.70 -4.47 3.68
C ASP A 76 -14.11 -3.82 4.93
N ILE A 77 -12.89 -3.26 4.85
CA ILE A 77 -12.20 -2.61 5.96
C ILE A 77 -12.95 -1.35 6.41
N VAL A 78 -13.37 -0.49 5.46
CA VAL A 78 -14.03 0.79 5.77
C VAL A 78 -15.31 0.61 6.59
N PRO A 79 -16.28 -0.24 6.18
CA PRO A 79 -17.49 -0.47 6.98
C PRO A 79 -17.17 -1.08 8.37
N ALA A 80 -16.28 -2.05 8.43
CA ALA A 80 -15.91 -2.71 9.69
C ALA A 80 -15.25 -1.72 10.67
N PHE A 81 -14.34 -0.89 10.20
CA PHE A 81 -13.74 0.14 11.03
C PHE A 81 -14.74 1.21 11.45
N ARG A 82 -15.59 1.69 10.54
CA ARG A 82 -16.62 2.69 10.83
C ARG A 82 -17.63 2.24 11.89
N GLN A 83 -17.97 0.96 11.88
CA GLN A 83 -18.86 0.39 12.90
C GLN A 83 -18.24 0.45 14.32
N ARG A 84 -16.92 0.24 14.44
CA ARG A 84 -16.20 0.25 15.71
C ARG A 84 -15.80 1.66 16.17
N PHE A 85 -15.52 2.56 15.22
CA PHE A 85 -14.99 3.91 15.44
C PHE A 85 -15.80 4.95 14.65
N PRO A 86 -17.07 5.21 15.02
CA PRO A 86 -17.98 6.02 14.21
C PRO A 86 -17.57 7.49 14.07
N HIS A 87 -16.76 8.01 14.99
CA HIS A 87 -16.32 9.42 15.00
C HIS A 87 -14.86 9.60 14.59
N VAL A 88 -14.17 8.54 14.18
CA VAL A 88 -12.80 8.62 13.70
C VAL A 88 -12.79 8.81 12.18
N MET A 89 -12.08 9.85 11.72
CA MET A 89 -11.85 10.07 10.29
C MET A 89 -10.76 9.11 9.78
N MET A 90 -11.03 8.47 8.66
CA MET A 90 -10.04 7.66 7.94
C MET A 90 -9.57 8.41 6.70
N ARG A 91 -8.25 8.49 6.50
CA ARG A 91 -7.66 9.03 5.27
C ARG A 91 -6.79 7.96 4.63
N LEU A 92 -7.12 7.62 3.40
CA LEU A 92 -6.41 6.63 2.60
C LEU A 92 -5.48 7.35 1.61
N HIS A 93 -4.24 6.88 1.51
CA HIS A 93 -3.25 7.38 0.59
C HIS A 93 -2.77 6.23 -0.28
N ALA A 94 -3.08 6.30 -1.58
CA ALA A 94 -2.54 5.36 -2.54
C ALA A 94 -1.24 5.90 -3.13
N ASP A 95 -0.19 5.09 -3.12
CA ASP A 95 1.11 5.45 -3.68
C ASP A 95 1.97 4.18 -3.88
N MET A 96 3.14 4.33 -4.50
CA MET A 96 4.14 3.26 -4.60
C MET A 96 4.74 2.95 -3.22
N VAL A 97 5.14 1.70 -3.00
CA VAL A 97 5.64 1.20 -1.71
C VAL A 97 6.80 2.03 -1.16
N ALA A 98 7.74 2.43 -2.00
CA ALA A 98 8.89 3.25 -1.60
C ALA A 98 8.45 4.61 -1.04
N SER A 99 7.49 5.28 -1.71
CA SER A 99 6.92 6.55 -1.26
C SER A 99 6.13 6.38 0.04
N LEU A 100 5.35 5.30 0.17
CA LEU A 100 4.61 5.00 1.39
C LEU A 100 5.55 4.76 2.57
N LYS A 101 6.63 4.00 2.39
CA LYS A 101 7.66 3.78 3.43
C LYS A 101 8.33 5.09 3.86
N ASP A 102 8.66 5.97 2.90
CA ASP A 102 9.21 7.30 3.20
C ASP A 102 8.23 8.18 4.01
N LYS A 103 6.95 8.20 3.62
CA LYS A 103 5.89 8.89 4.38
C LYS A 103 5.71 8.32 5.78
N LEU A 104 5.84 6.99 5.95
CA LEU A 104 5.77 6.34 7.25
C LEU A 104 6.95 6.76 8.15
N LEU A 105 8.18 6.83 7.61
CA LEU A 105 9.36 7.32 8.31
C LEU A 105 9.24 8.79 8.71
N LYS A 106 8.56 9.61 7.89
CA LYS A 106 8.28 11.03 8.18
C LYS A 106 7.07 11.25 9.10
N ASN A 107 6.43 10.17 9.59
CA ASN A 107 5.22 10.22 10.41
C ASN A 107 4.03 10.92 9.71
N GLU A 108 4.01 10.90 8.38
CA GLU A 108 2.89 11.39 7.56
C GLU A 108 1.79 10.34 7.41
N LEU A 109 2.13 9.06 7.64
CA LEU A 109 1.20 7.94 7.74
C LEU A 109 1.29 7.30 9.11
N ASP A 110 0.21 6.69 9.54
CA ASP A 110 0.16 5.92 10.80
C ASP A 110 0.57 4.47 10.58
N LEU A 111 0.15 3.91 9.48
CA LEU A 111 0.43 2.54 9.07
C LEU A 111 0.34 2.38 7.55
N ILE A 112 0.87 1.26 7.04
CA ILE A 112 0.79 0.88 5.64
C ILE A 112 0.24 -0.54 5.53
N TYR A 113 -0.71 -0.76 4.62
CA TYR A 113 -1.10 -2.07 4.12
C TYR A 113 -0.62 -2.21 2.68
N THR A 114 0.32 -3.12 2.42
CA THR A 114 1.06 -3.18 1.16
C THR A 114 1.22 -4.62 0.64
N LEU A 115 1.60 -4.73 -0.63
CA LEU A 115 2.09 -5.92 -1.30
C LEU A 115 3.49 -5.62 -1.83
N ASP A 116 4.49 -6.36 -1.39
CA ASP A 116 5.90 -6.17 -1.76
C ASP A 116 6.72 -7.43 -1.44
N SER A 117 8.01 -7.40 -1.70
CA SER A 117 8.96 -8.30 -1.07
C SER A 117 8.88 -8.20 0.45
N GLN A 118 9.36 -9.22 1.14
CA GLN A 118 9.33 -9.27 2.61
C GLN A 118 10.03 -8.06 3.23
N VAL A 119 9.33 -7.31 4.09
CA VAL A 119 9.91 -6.19 4.82
C VAL A 119 10.77 -6.74 5.96
N LEU A 120 12.07 -6.48 5.89
CA LEU A 120 13.08 -6.87 6.89
C LEU A 120 13.71 -5.65 7.59
N ASP A 121 13.31 -4.43 7.23
CA ASP A 121 13.85 -3.20 7.82
C ASP A 121 13.44 -3.08 9.30
N PRO A 122 14.41 -3.01 10.24
CA PRO A 122 14.15 -2.93 11.68
C PRO A 122 13.52 -1.63 12.15
N GLN A 123 13.33 -0.66 11.26
CA GLN A 123 12.60 0.57 11.56
C GLN A 123 11.08 0.34 11.57
N PHE A 124 10.59 -0.76 10.98
CA PHE A 124 9.18 -1.09 10.90
C PHE A 124 8.83 -2.28 11.79
N VAL A 125 7.64 -2.23 12.38
CA VAL A 125 7.00 -3.36 13.03
C VAL A 125 5.99 -3.94 12.06
N LYS A 126 6.11 -5.23 11.78
CA LYS A 126 5.20 -5.97 10.91
C LYS A 126 4.21 -6.74 11.79
N VAL A 127 2.93 -6.40 11.70
CA VAL A 127 1.84 -7.02 12.48
C VAL A 127 1.06 -8.07 11.71
N PHE A 128 1.21 -8.07 10.39
CA PHE A 128 0.61 -9.07 9.50
C PHE A 128 1.52 -9.33 8.31
N GLU A 129 1.58 -10.59 7.91
CA GLU A 129 2.21 -11.01 6.68
C GLU A 129 1.49 -12.26 6.14
N ALA A 130 1.22 -12.27 4.85
CA ALA A 130 0.71 -13.43 4.13
C ALA A 130 1.30 -13.45 2.71
N GLU A 131 1.73 -14.63 2.28
CA GLU A 131 2.13 -14.85 0.89
C GLU A 131 0.91 -14.67 -0.02
N GLU A 132 1.10 -13.99 -1.13
CA GLU A 132 0.07 -13.70 -2.12
C GLU A 132 0.58 -14.10 -3.50
N GLU A 133 -0.16 -14.96 -4.17
CA GLU A 133 0.18 -15.38 -5.53
C GLU A 133 -0.03 -14.23 -6.53
N VAL A 134 0.88 -14.14 -7.48
CA VAL A 134 0.76 -13.31 -8.68
C VAL A 134 0.51 -14.22 -9.85
N VAL A 135 -0.59 -14.02 -10.55
CA VAL A 135 -1.10 -14.95 -11.55
C VAL A 135 -1.27 -14.29 -12.91
N VAL A 136 -1.10 -15.07 -13.97
CA VAL A 136 -1.53 -14.68 -15.31
C VAL A 136 -3.04 -14.80 -15.39
N VAL A 137 -3.71 -13.74 -15.83
CA VAL A 137 -5.17 -13.63 -15.86
C VAL A 137 -5.64 -13.37 -17.29
N THR A 138 -6.72 -14.01 -17.66
CA THR A 138 -7.40 -13.79 -18.93
C THR A 138 -8.92 -13.94 -18.77
N ASN A 139 -9.66 -13.64 -19.81
CA ASN A 139 -11.09 -13.95 -19.86
C ASN A 139 -11.32 -15.47 -19.81
N ARG A 140 -12.43 -15.91 -19.22
CA ARG A 140 -12.78 -17.33 -19.14
C ARG A 140 -12.89 -18.02 -20.51
N ASP A 141 -13.31 -17.28 -21.53
CA ASP A 141 -13.49 -17.80 -22.88
C ASP A 141 -12.19 -17.89 -23.67
N ASN A 142 -11.05 -17.50 -23.08
CA ASN A 142 -9.74 -17.71 -23.69
C ASN A 142 -9.42 -19.22 -23.73
N PRO A 143 -8.94 -19.76 -24.87
CA PRO A 143 -8.59 -21.20 -24.98
C PRO A 143 -7.57 -21.68 -23.93
N LEU A 144 -6.65 -20.80 -23.46
CA LEU A 144 -5.67 -21.14 -22.44
C LEU A 144 -6.30 -21.31 -21.05
N ALA A 145 -7.45 -20.70 -20.79
CA ALA A 145 -8.18 -20.87 -19.53
C ALA A 145 -8.72 -22.29 -19.33
N ALA A 146 -8.91 -23.05 -20.42
CA ALA A 146 -9.39 -24.41 -20.37
C ALA A 146 -8.25 -25.45 -20.23
N ARG A 147 -6.99 -25.04 -20.38
CA ARG A 147 -5.84 -25.95 -20.25
C ARG A 147 -5.49 -26.18 -18.79
N GLU A 148 -5.02 -27.39 -18.48
CA GLU A 148 -4.56 -27.74 -17.13
C GLU A 148 -3.36 -26.90 -16.70
N SER A 149 -2.40 -26.68 -17.60
CA SER A 149 -1.27 -25.77 -17.46
C SER A 149 -0.71 -25.36 -18.82
N VAL A 150 0.11 -24.31 -18.79
CA VAL A 150 0.89 -23.81 -19.91
C VAL A 150 2.32 -23.53 -19.45
N ARG A 151 3.26 -23.44 -20.39
CA ARG A 151 4.61 -22.92 -20.11
C ARG A 151 4.67 -21.43 -20.38
N LEU A 152 5.55 -20.74 -19.68
CA LEU A 152 5.74 -19.30 -19.83
C LEU A 152 6.08 -18.91 -21.28
N ALA A 153 6.87 -19.74 -21.97
CA ALA A 153 7.22 -19.54 -23.37
C ALA A 153 6.02 -19.57 -24.32
N GLU A 154 4.93 -20.26 -24.00
CA GLU A 154 3.72 -20.28 -24.80
C GLU A 154 2.92 -18.97 -24.75
N LEU A 155 3.21 -18.13 -23.76
CA LEU A 155 2.50 -16.87 -23.53
C LEU A 155 3.09 -15.68 -24.29
N VAL A 156 4.33 -15.79 -24.81
CA VAL A 156 5.09 -14.62 -25.33
C VAL A 156 4.44 -13.93 -26.53
N ASP A 157 3.68 -14.66 -27.33
CA ASP A 157 3.00 -14.14 -28.52
C ASP A 157 1.56 -13.66 -28.24
N HIS A 158 1.09 -13.78 -27.01
CA HIS A 158 -0.25 -13.32 -26.65
C HIS A 158 -0.30 -11.80 -26.37
N PRO A 159 -1.45 -11.16 -26.61
CA PRO A 159 -1.60 -9.73 -26.38
C PRO A 159 -1.72 -9.42 -24.88
N PHE A 160 -0.62 -8.97 -24.28
CA PHE A 160 -0.57 -8.57 -22.88
C PHE A 160 -0.87 -7.08 -22.66
N ILE A 161 -1.67 -6.83 -21.63
CA ILE A 161 -1.80 -5.54 -20.96
C ILE A 161 -0.99 -5.67 -19.66
N LEU A 162 0.02 -4.84 -19.44
CA LEU A 162 0.84 -4.94 -18.25
C LEU A 162 0.86 -3.61 -17.50
N MET A 163 1.10 -3.69 -16.19
CA MET A 163 1.35 -2.50 -15.39
C MET A 163 2.72 -1.90 -15.79
N ASN A 164 2.91 -0.62 -15.46
CA ASN A 164 4.20 0.03 -15.67
C ASN A 164 5.33 -0.70 -14.89
N ARG A 165 6.58 -0.50 -15.31
CA ARG A 165 7.75 -1.22 -14.77
C ARG A 165 8.11 -0.87 -13.33
N THR A 166 7.52 0.17 -12.75
CA THR A 166 7.70 0.52 -11.33
C THR A 166 6.80 -0.28 -10.40
N ASN A 167 5.90 -1.05 -10.97
CA ASN A 167 4.99 -1.91 -10.22
C ASN A 167 5.68 -3.20 -9.80
N ALA A 168 5.59 -3.56 -8.53
CA ALA A 168 6.33 -4.67 -7.92
C ALA A 168 6.01 -6.04 -8.54
N TYR A 169 4.75 -6.33 -8.87
CA TYR A 169 4.39 -7.61 -9.51
C TYR A 169 4.70 -7.63 -11.01
N ARG A 170 4.79 -6.46 -11.67
CA ARG A 170 5.32 -6.36 -13.03
C ARG A 170 6.81 -6.69 -13.05
N ASP A 171 7.59 -6.12 -12.14
CA ASP A 171 9.03 -6.37 -12.01
C ASP A 171 9.30 -7.85 -11.72
N LEU A 172 8.48 -8.47 -10.86
CA LEU A 172 8.54 -9.90 -10.60
C LEU A 172 8.31 -10.73 -11.87
N PHE A 173 7.30 -10.38 -12.67
CA PHE A 173 7.01 -11.08 -13.93
C PHE A 173 8.12 -10.92 -14.95
N ASP A 174 8.63 -9.69 -15.14
CA ASP A 174 9.75 -9.42 -16.05
C ASP A 174 11.02 -10.19 -15.61
N THR A 175 11.25 -10.33 -14.29
CA THR A 175 12.34 -11.13 -13.75
C THR A 175 12.19 -12.61 -14.07
N GLU A 176 11.00 -13.18 -13.95
CA GLU A 176 10.77 -14.60 -14.30
C GLU A 176 10.90 -14.86 -15.81
N LEU A 177 10.43 -13.93 -16.65
CA LEU A 177 10.66 -13.98 -18.10
C LEU A 177 12.17 -13.96 -18.43
N ALA A 178 12.91 -13.01 -17.82
CA ALA A 178 14.34 -12.86 -18.07
C ALA A 178 15.14 -14.11 -17.63
N ARG A 179 14.76 -14.78 -16.54
CA ARG A 179 15.39 -16.04 -16.09
C ARG A 179 15.31 -17.16 -17.14
N GLN A 180 14.28 -17.13 -17.97
CA GLN A 180 14.08 -18.10 -19.05
C GLN A 180 14.52 -17.58 -20.42
N GLY A 181 15.12 -16.36 -20.46
CA GLY A 181 15.52 -15.74 -21.73
C GLY A 181 14.33 -15.29 -22.59
N LEU A 182 13.18 -15.07 -21.98
CA LEU A 182 11.94 -14.65 -22.64
C LEU A 182 11.69 -13.16 -22.47
N GLU A 183 10.96 -12.57 -23.40
CA GLU A 183 10.48 -11.19 -23.34
C GLU A 183 9.03 -11.14 -23.80
N ILE A 184 8.17 -10.45 -23.06
CA ILE A 184 6.82 -10.10 -23.50
C ILE A 184 6.76 -8.59 -23.72
N ARG A 185 6.35 -8.21 -24.92
CA ARG A 185 6.11 -6.80 -25.28
C ARG A 185 4.61 -6.52 -25.18
N PRO A 186 4.18 -5.82 -24.10
CA PRO A 186 2.76 -5.51 -23.97
C PRO A 186 2.32 -4.57 -25.10
N PHE A 187 1.09 -4.72 -25.58
CA PHE A 187 0.50 -3.77 -26.51
C PHE A 187 -0.07 -2.54 -25.79
N LEU A 188 -0.23 -2.63 -24.45
CA LEU A 188 -0.71 -1.55 -23.60
C LEU A 188 -0.02 -1.63 -22.23
N GLU A 189 0.54 -0.51 -21.77
CA GLU A 189 1.03 -0.33 -20.39
C GLU A 189 0.09 0.60 -19.63
N LEU A 190 -0.23 0.26 -18.38
CA LEU A 190 -1.16 0.98 -17.52
C LEU A 190 -0.54 1.24 -16.14
N GLU A 191 -1.12 2.20 -15.42
CA GLU A 191 -0.85 2.46 -14.00
C GLU A 191 -1.99 1.95 -13.09
N ASP A 192 -3.12 1.58 -13.67
CA ASP A 192 -4.35 1.18 -12.98
C ASP A 192 -4.85 -0.18 -13.49
N ASP A 193 -5.01 -1.13 -12.56
CA ASP A 193 -5.50 -2.48 -12.82
C ASP A 193 -7.01 -2.53 -13.14
N VAL A 194 -7.78 -1.52 -12.77
CA VAL A 194 -9.23 -1.46 -13.04
C VAL A 194 -9.51 -1.44 -14.54
N LEU A 195 -8.76 -0.63 -15.31
CA LEU A 195 -8.91 -0.61 -16.76
C LEU A 195 -8.44 -1.92 -17.39
N ALA A 196 -7.35 -2.52 -16.90
CA ALA A 196 -6.89 -3.83 -17.37
C ALA A 196 -7.98 -4.88 -17.20
N LEU A 197 -8.59 -4.98 -16.03
CA LEU A 197 -9.69 -5.92 -15.74
C LEU A 197 -10.87 -5.70 -16.68
N ARG A 198 -11.28 -4.45 -16.88
CA ARG A 198 -12.40 -4.13 -17.79
C ARG A 198 -12.12 -4.58 -19.22
N LEU A 199 -10.90 -4.36 -19.71
CA LEU A 199 -10.52 -4.80 -21.05
C LEU A 199 -10.49 -6.33 -21.17
N LEU A 200 -10.11 -7.06 -20.12
CA LEU A 200 -10.17 -8.52 -20.10
C LEU A 200 -11.62 -9.05 -20.16
N TYR A 201 -12.56 -8.40 -19.49
CA TYR A 201 -13.98 -8.80 -19.56
C TYR A 201 -14.54 -8.69 -20.99
N GLU A 202 -14.10 -7.69 -21.74
CA GLU A 202 -14.61 -7.39 -23.08
C GLU A 202 -13.87 -8.15 -24.20
N ASN A 203 -12.64 -8.66 -23.92
CA ASN A 203 -11.76 -9.25 -24.94
C ASN A 203 -11.13 -10.56 -24.48
N PRO A 204 -11.63 -11.71 -24.93
CA PRO A 204 -11.09 -13.00 -24.55
C PRO A 204 -9.62 -13.25 -24.90
N ALA A 205 -9.08 -12.56 -25.91
CA ALA A 205 -7.68 -12.73 -26.31
C ALA A 205 -6.67 -12.08 -25.36
N TYR A 206 -7.10 -11.09 -24.57
CA TYR A 206 -6.19 -10.30 -23.75
C TYR A 206 -5.77 -11.01 -22.47
N MET A 207 -4.54 -10.73 -22.05
CA MET A 207 -3.95 -11.28 -20.83
C MET A 207 -3.31 -10.17 -20.00
N THR A 208 -3.23 -10.40 -18.71
CA THR A 208 -2.50 -9.53 -17.77
C THR A 208 -1.87 -10.35 -16.64
N VAL A 209 -1.06 -9.71 -15.82
CA VAL A 209 -0.50 -10.31 -14.61
C VAL A 209 -0.94 -9.48 -13.41
N LEU A 210 -1.60 -10.12 -12.46
CA LEU A 210 -2.16 -9.45 -11.28
C LEU A 210 -2.01 -10.32 -10.02
N PRO A 211 -1.97 -9.70 -8.83
CA PRO A 211 -2.11 -10.44 -7.59
C PRO A 211 -3.49 -11.14 -7.53
N LEU A 212 -3.52 -12.36 -7.03
CA LEU A 212 -4.74 -13.19 -7.03
C LEU A 212 -5.91 -12.51 -6.30
N TYR A 213 -5.65 -11.76 -5.21
CA TYR A 213 -6.70 -11.07 -4.47
C TYR A 213 -7.51 -10.07 -5.31
N THR A 214 -6.92 -9.48 -6.38
CA THR A 214 -7.60 -8.50 -7.24
C THR A 214 -8.65 -9.14 -8.14
N VAL A 215 -8.47 -10.43 -8.46
CA VAL A 215 -9.28 -11.16 -9.45
C VAL A 215 -10.06 -12.34 -8.87
N LYS A 216 -9.86 -12.65 -7.59
CA LYS A 216 -10.44 -13.85 -6.97
C LYS A 216 -11.96 -13.90 -7.06
N LYS A 217 -12.63 -12.76 -6.84
CA LYS A 217 -14.09 -12.64 -7.02
C LYS A 217 -14.49 -12.93 -8.45
N SER A 218 -13.83 -12.34 -9.43
CA SER A 218 -14.11 -12.53 -10.86
C SER A 218 -13.87 -13.98 -11.32
N ILE A 219 -12.85 -14.64 -10.75
CA ILE A 219 -12.59 -16.07 -10.99
C ILE A 219 -13.71 -16.91 -10.38
N HIS A 220 -14.15 -16.60 -9.16
CA HIS A 220 -15.26 -17.30 -8.51
C HIS A 220 -16.58 -17.13 -9.29
N GLU A 221 -16.86 -15.93 -9.77
CA GLU A 221 -18.01 -15.60 -10.62
C GLU A 221 -17.87 -16.14 -12.06
N LYS A 222 -16.74 -16.77 -12.37
CA LYS A 222 -16.42 -17.39 -13.66
C LYS A 222 -16.44 -16.41 -14.84
N SER A 223 -16.11 -15.16 -14.62
CA SER A 223 -15.94 -14.15 -15.67
C SER A 223 -14.49 -14.04 -16.14
N LEU A 224 -13.52 -14.29 -15.25
CA LEU A 224 -12.10 -14.37 -15.55
C LEU A 224 -11.54 -15.75 -15.14
N ALA A 225 -10.34 -16.06 -15.60
CA ALA A 225 -9.60 -17.25 -15.24
C ALA A 225 -8.13 -16.93 -14.96
N ALA A 226 -7.57 -17.57 -13.95
CA ALA A 226 -6.13 -17.64 -13.76
C ALA A 226 -5.57 -18.76 -14.64
N VAL A 227 -4.57 -18.45 -15.46
CA VAL A 227 -3.84 -19.42 -16.26
C VAL A 227 -2.72 -20.00 -15.42
N ARG A 228 -2.74 -21.31 -15.18
CA ARG A 228 -1.68 -21.98 -14.45
C ARG A 228 -0.43 -22.11 -15.33
N VAL A 229 0.65 -21.45 -14.92
CA VAL A 229 1.96 -21.52 -15.57
C VAL A 229 2.82 -22.50 -14.79
N GLU A 230 3.18 -23.66 -15.38
CA GLU A 230 3.82 -24.76 -14.65
C GLU A 230 5.30 -24.52 -14.32
N ASP A 231 5.99 -23.71 -15.12
CA ASP A 231 7.41 -23.40 -15.01
C ASP A 231 7.70 -21.98 -14.47
N CYS A 232 6.68 -21.34 -13.89
CA CYS A 232 6.78 -20.00 -13.32
C CYS A 232 5.92 -19.91 -12.05
N LYS A 233 6.53 -19.61 -10.91
CA LYS A 233 5.84 -19.34 -9.67
C LYS A 233 6.18 -17.93 -9.20
N MET A 234 5.18 -17.09 -9.10
CA MET A 234 5.32 -15.72 -8.66
C MET A 234 4.52 -15.51 -7.38
N SER A 235 5.17 -14.97 -6.37
CA SER A 235 4.50 -14.57 -5.14
C SER A 235 5.16 -13.34 -4.53
N GLN A 236 4.37 -12.59 -3.80
CA GLN A 236 4.79 -11.46 -2.97
C GLN A 236 4.11 -11.55 -1.62
N PHE A 237 4.37 -10.61 -0.72
CA PHE A 237 3.82 -10.62 0.62
C PHE A 237 2.87 -9.45 0.82
N ARG A 238 1.61 -9.74 1.20
CA ARG A 238 0.73 -8.73 1.77
C ARG A 238 1.15 -8.50 3.22
N GLN A 239 1.43 -7.24 3.55
CA GLN A 239 2.01 -6.90 4.85
C GLN A 239 1.32 -5.66 5.42
N VAL A 240 1.10 -5.68 6.74
CA VAL A 240 0.69 -4.50 7.50
C VAL A 240 1.85 -4.10 8.40
N ILE A 241 2.34 -2.89 8.19
CA ILE A 241 3.50 -2.35 8.91
C ILE A 241 3.23 -0.95 9.46
N TYR A 242 3.91 -0.63 10.55
CA TYR A 242 3.99 0.72 11.09
C TYR A 242 5.41 1.03 11.58
N HIS A 243 5.74 2.30 11.77
CA HIS A 243 7.07 2.69 12.27
C HIS A 243 7.22 2.28 13.75
N LYS A 244 8.35 1.67 14.14
CA LYS A 244 8.58 1.12 15.49
C LYS A 244 8.38 2.11 16.64
N ASN A 245 8.63 3.39 16.38
CA ASN A 245 8.42 4.46 17.36
C ASN A 245 7.03 5.10 17.26
N LYS A 246 6.14 4.54 16.41
CA LYS A 246 4.76 5.03 16.31
C LYS A 246 4.02 4.72 17.59
N VAL A 247 3.30 5.73 18.05
CA VAL A 247 2.43 5.54 19.19
C VAL A 247 1.09 5.07 18.70
N LEU A 248 0.78 3.88 19.13
CA LEU A 248 -0.48 3.25 18.83
C LEU A 248 -1.56 3.83 19.75
N THR A 249 -2.27 4.82 19.26
CA THR A 249 -3.51 5.29 19.90
C THR A 249 -4.60 4.23 19.68
N PRO A 250 -5.68 4.22 20.48
CA PRO A 250 -6.76 3.21 20.34
C PRO A 250 -7.33 3.10 18.93
N GLN A 251 -7.48 4.24 18.23
CA GLN A 251 -7.98 4.24 16.84
C GLN A 251 -6.97 3.68 15.85
N ILE A 252 -5.66 3.90 16.02
CA ILE A 252 -4.62 3.32 15.18
C ILE A 252 -4.54 1.81 15.42
N GLN A 253 -4.57 1.38 16.69
CA GLN A 253 -4.62 -0.04 17.04
C GLN A 253 -5.87 -0.71 16.44
N GLY A 254 -7.03 -0.05 16.59
CA GLY A 254 -8.29 -0.55 16.02
C GLY A 254 -8.25 -0.67 14.48
N MET A 255 -7.53 0.23 13.79
CA MET A 255 -7.32 0.13 12.35
C MET A 255 -6.42 -1.06 11.99
N LEU A 256 -5.30 -1.23 12.71
CA LEU A 256 -4.42 -2.40 12.55
C LEU A 256 -5.19 -3.70 12.71
N ASP A 257 -5.96 -3.82 13.80
CA ASP A 257 -6.76 -5.00 14.11
C ASP A 257 -7.81 -5.26 13.03
N THR A 258 -8.50 -4.21 12.55
CA THR A 258 -9.51 -4.33 11.51
C THR A 258 -8.91 -4.80 10.18
N ILE A 259 -7.77 -4.23 9.77
CA ILE A 259 -7.10 -4.66 8.53
C ILE A 259 -6.64 -6.11 8.66
N VAL A 260 -6.03 -6.49 9.79
CA VAL A 260 -5.54 -7.86 10.03
C VAL A 260 -6.71 -8.85 10.04
N GLU A 261 -7.83 -8.50 10.66
CA GLU A 261 -9.05 -9.33 10.68
C GLU A 261 -9.57 -9.56 9.26
N VAL A 262 -9.74 -8.50 8.47
CA VAL A 262 -10.22 -8.61 7.08
C VAL A 262 -9.21 -9.36 6.21
N ALA A 263 -7.91 -9.07 6.35
CA ALA A 263 -6.86 -9.71 5.56
C ALA A 263 -6.72 -11.23 5.82
N LYS A 264 -7.15 -11.71 6.98
CA LYS A 264 -7.16 -13.15 7.35
C LYS A 264 -8.42 -13.88 6.90
N ARG A 265 -9.46 -13.17 6.49
CA ARG A 265 -10.68 -13.85 6.02
C ARG A 265 -10.35 -14.70 4.79
N PRO A 266 -10.72 -15.98 4.77
CA PRO A 266 -10.71 -16.73 3.51
C PRO A 266 -11.67 -16.02 2.55
N PHE A 267 -11.19 -15.73 1.38
CA PHE A 267 -12.03 -15.16 0.32
C PHE A 267 -12.97 -16.21 -0.25
#